data_1c69ad9442ea65ebdf61eb142701224e
#
_entry.id   1c69ad9442ea65ebdf61eb142701224e
#
_cell.length_a   1.000
_cell.length_b   1.000
_cell.length_c   1.000
_cell.angle_alpha   90.00
_cell.angle_beta   90.00
_cell.angle_gamma   90.00
#
_symmetry.space_group_name_H-M   'P 1'
#
loop_
_entity.id
_entity.type
_entity.pdbx_description
1 polymer ?
#
loop_
_entity_poly.entity_id
_entity_poly.type
_entity_poly.pdbx_seq_one_letter_code
_entity_poly.pdbx_strand_id
1 'polypeptide(L)'
;DGKTVLCVYPKGHGRGPIVYKRSNDAGKTWSNRLPTPDNWSSSKEVPTLFQVTDKEGNDRIIMFSGLYPIRMAVSNDEGKNWTGLKPIGEFGGIVAMGTMISVKGKPGHYRALFHDDGRFISNKSKRTSPTRFTLYSSLSVDGGMTWGKPETIYSSTRIHLCEPGSIRSPDGKQIAVLLRENSRRENSYVIFSENEGASWTEPRELSITLTGDRHTAKYLPDGRLFISFRCRTAIGSKLGVSNSPIPYEGDWAAWIGKYQNIVNGDPGQYVIRIADNKKGWDTTYPAVELLEDGTILTTTYGHWQEGEQPYIISVRLKANEIDQLAQKSPKLRINSDTMHLK
;
A
#
# COMPACT_ATOMS: atom_id res chain seq x y z
N ASP A 1 -1.83 22.81 2.80
CA ASP A 1 -3.12 23.53 2.82
C ASP A 1 -4.29 22.63 3.27
N GLY A 2 -4.04 21.34 3.57
CA GLY A 2 -5.05 20.37 4.02
C GLY A 2 -6.21 20.10 3.05
N LYS A 3 -6.20 20.69 1.85
CA LYS A 3 -7.28 20.62 0.86
C LYS A 3 -6.86 20.04 -0.48
N THR A 4 -5.59 20.24 -0.85
CA THR A 4 -5.06 19.74 -2.12
C THR A 4 -4.74 18.25 -2.01
N VAL A 5 -5.32 17.46 -2.90
CA VAL A 5 -5.07 16.02 -3.01
C VAL A 5 -4.72 15.67 -4.45
N LEU A 6 -3.70 14.84 -4.63
CA LEU A 6 -3.31 14.29 -5.93
C LEU A 6 -3.66 12.81 -5.99
N CYS A 7 -4.18 12.37 -7.13
CA CYS A 7 -4.43 10.96 -7.41
C CYS A 7 -3.75 10.58 -8.72
N VAL A 8 -2.80 9.64 -8.67
CA VAL A 8 -2.10 9.09 -9.83
C VAL A 8 -2.52 7.63 -10.06
N TYR A 9 -2.62 7.25 -11.31
CA TYR A 9 -3.01 5.89 -11.69
C TYR A 9 -2.58 5.58 -13.13
N PRO A 10 -2.39 4.29 -13.50
CA PRO A 10 -2.21 3.92 -14.90
C PRO A 10 -3.53 4.01 -15.64
N LYS A 11 -3.51 4.33 -16.93
CA LYS A 11 -4.72 4.41 -17.76
C LYS A 11 -5.45 3.07 -17.90
N GLY A 12 -4.76 1.95 -17.73
CA GLY A 12 -5.30 0.59 -17.66
C GLY A 12 -4.73 -0.17 -16.47
N HIS A 13 -5.24 -1.36 -16.15
CA HIS A 13 -4.77 -2.18 -15.01
C HIS A 13 -3.28 -2.50 -15.13
N GLY A 14 -2.43 -1.88 -14.30
CA GLY A 14 -0.97 -2.02 -14.31
C GLY A 14 -0.30 -1.73 -15.66
N ARG A 15 -0.98 -1.05 -16.58
CA ARG A 15 -0.51 -0.81 -17.94
C ARG A 15 -0.91 0.57 -18.45
N GLY A 16 -0.13 1.06 -19.41
CA GLY A 16 -0.40 2.32 -20.09
C GLY A 16 0.15 3.53 -19.35
N PRO A 17 -0.05 4.71 -19.93
CA PRO A 17 0.49 5.94 -19.39
C PRO A 17 -0.03 6.23 -17.99
N ILE A 18 0.86 6.79 -17.17
CA ILE A 18 0.45 7.40 -15.91
C ILE A 18 -0.37 8.65 -16.23
N VAL A 19 -1.48 8.78 -15.55
CA VAL A 19 -2.33 9.96 -15.57
C VAL A 19 -2.59 10.41 -14.13
N TYR A 20 -2.92 11.69 -13.95
CA TYR A 20 -3.26 12.19 -12.62
C TYR A 20 -4.39 13.20 -12.65
N LYS A 21 -5.03 13.32 -11.50
CA LYS A 21 -6.06 14.30 -11.19
C LYS A 21 -5.72 15.04 -9.92
N ARG A 22 -6.24 16.23 -9.77
CA ARG A 22 -6.10 17.08 -8.59
C ARG A 22 -7.49 17.40 -8.02
N SER A 23 -7.61 17.35 -6.73
CA SER A 23 -8.69 17.95 -5.96
C SER A 23 -8.15 19.16 -5.20
N ASN A 24 -8.92 20.23 -5.10
CA ASN A 24 -8.60 21.41 -4.32
C ASN A 24 -9.60 21.61 -3.15
N ASP A 25 -10.44 20.62 -2.92
CA ASP A 25 -11.52 20.65 -1.92
C ASP A 25 -11.56 19.39 -1.04
N ALA A 26 -10.35 18.87 -0.74
CA ALA A 26 -10.17 17.71 0.11
C ALA A 26 -10.86 16.44 -0.44
N GLY A 27 -10.78 16.22 -1.75
CA GLY A 27 -11.28 15.03 -2.43
C GLY A 27 -12.79 15.00 -2.66
N LYS A 28 -13.50 16.12 -2.51
CA LYS A 28 -14.94 16.20 -2.81
C LYS A 28 -15.19 16.24 -4.31
N THR A 29 -14.40 17.03 -5.04
CA THR A 29 -14.43 17.07 -6.50
C THR A 29 -13.03 16.89 -7.08
N TRP A 30 -12.95 16.44 -8.32
CA TRP A 30 -11.70 16.13 -8.99
C TRP A 30 -11.64 16.81 -10.37
N SER A 31 -10.49 17.32 -10.73
CA SER A 31 -10.22 17.86 -12.05
C SER A 31 -10.42 16.82 -13.16
N ASN A 32 -10.48 17.26 -14.41
CA ASN A 32 -10.15 16.39 -15.52
C ASN A 32 -8.71 15.85 -15.40
N ARG A 33 -8.33 14.87 -16.22
CA ARG A 33 -6.93 14.43 -16.31
C ARG A 33 -6.05 15.60 -16.68
N LEU A 34 -4.98 15.80 -15.92
CA LEU A 34 -4.05 16.91 -16.10
C LEU A 34 -2.96 16.54 -17.12
N PRO A 35 -2.32 17.53 -17.77
CA PRO A 35 -1.19 17.29 -18.66
C PRO A 35 -0.04 16.58 -17.95
N THR A 36 0.62 15.67 -18.64
CA THR A 36 1.75 14.89 -18.13
C THR A 36 2.96 15.01 -19.07
N PRO A 37 4.19 14.85 -18.56
CA PRO A 37 5.37 14.71 -19.42
C PRO A 37 5.22 13.53 -20.39
N ASP A 38 5.71 13.67 -21.62
CA ASP A 38 5.52 12.69 -22.70
C ASP A 38 5.98 11.27 -22.32
N ASN A 39 7.09 11.16 -21.60
CA ASN A 39 7.65 9.87 -21.25
C ASN A 39 6.91 9.12 -20.11
N TRP A 40 5.86 9.73 -19.51
CA TRP A 40 4.97 9.02 -18.62
C TRP A 40 4.13 7.97 -19.37
N SER A 41 4.00 8.14 -20.68
CA SER A 41 3.37 7.14 -21.56
C SER A 41 4.07 5.78 -21.57
N SER A 42 5.35 5.75 -21.23
CA SER A 42 6.16 4.52 -21.18
C SER A 42 6.17 3.81 -19.83
N SER A 43 5.33 4.23 -18.87
CA SER A 43 5.18 3.55 -17.57
C SER A 43 4.63 2.14 -17.73
N LYS A 44 5.05 1.22 -16.86
CA LYS A 44 4.74 -0.21 -16.95
C LYS A 44 4.08 -0.79 -15.70
N GLU A 45 3.88 0.01 -14.66
CA GLU A 45 3.35 -0.43 -13.37
C GLU A 45 2.53 0.66 -12.69
N VAL A 46 1.88 0.30 -11.60
CA VAL A 46 1.11 1.23 -10.76
C VAL A 46 2.05 2.29 -10.18
N PRO A 47 1.81 3.57 -10.42
CA PRO A 47 2.60 4.64 -9.82
C PRO A 47 2.33 4.77 -8.33
N THR A 48 3.37 5.18 -7.59
CA THR A 48 3.27 5.48 -6.15
C THR A 48 3.78 6.88 -5.87
N LEU A 49 3.02 7.65 -5.06
CA LEU A 49 3.36 9.02 -4.67
C LEU A 49 3.86 9.07 -3.23
N PHE A 50 4.89 9.89 -2.99
CA PHE A 50 5.38 10.20 -1.66
C PHE A 50 5.75 11.68 -1.55
N GLN A 51 5.36 12.27 -0.44
CA GLN A 51 5.89 13.57 -0.05
C GLN A 51 7.21 13.36 0.69
N VAL A 52 8.21 14.16 0.35
CA VAL A 52 9.54 14.14 0.95
C VAL A 52 9.96 15.55 1.31
N THR A 53 10.77 15.67 2.37
CA THR A 53 11.41 16.91 2.78
C THR A 53 12.92 16.68 2.80
N ASP A 54 13.70 17.53 2.18
CA ASP A 54 15.15 17.44 2.21
C ASP A 54 15.71 17.94 3.57
N LYS A 55 17.03 17.85 3.74
CA LYS A 55 17.68 18.30 4.99
C LYS A 55 17.65 19.83 5.17
N GLU A 56 17.41 20.58 4.11
CA GLU A 56 17.23 22.03 4.11
C GLU A 56 15.77 22.44 4.39
N GLY A 57 14.84 21.48 4.49
CA GLY A 57 13.44 21.73 4.76
C GLY A 57 12.58 21.99 3.50
N ASN A 58 13.08 21.73 2.29
CA ASN A 58 12.31 21.90 1.07
C ASN A 58 11.43 20.65 0.82
N ASP A 59 10.14 20.88 0.68
CA ASP A 59 9.17 19.84 0.36
C ASP A 59 9.11 19.57 -1.15
N ARG A 60 8.98 18.27 -1.48
CA ARG A 60 8.77 17.80 -2.85
C ARG A 60 7.79 16.63 -2.85
N ILE A 61 7.21 16.38 -4.01
CA ILE A 61 6.47 15.14 -4.26
C ILE A 61 7.26 14.32 -5.26
N ILE A 62 7.52 13.06 -4.91
CA ILE A 62 8.16 12.10 -5.81
C ILE A 62 7.16 11.03 -6.22
N MET A 63 7.27 10.59 -7.47
CA MET A 63 6.43 9.53 -8.03
C MET A 63 7.32 8.47 -8.64
N PHE A 64 7.10 7.21 -8.24
CA PHE A 64 7.82 6.08 -8.80
C PHE A 64 6.99 5.33 -9.85
N SER A 65 7.68 4.74 -10.81
CA SER A 65 7.19 3.79 -11.80
C SER A 65 8.06 2.55 -11.80
N GLY A 66 7.45 1.39 -11.60
CA GLY A 66 8.14 0.11 -11.42
C GLY A 66 8.64 -0.58 -12.68
N LEU A 67 8.90 -1.86 -12.52
CA LEU A 67 9.64 -2.79 -13.36
C LEU A 67 11.10 -2.35 -13.54
N TYR A 68 11.77 -2.73 -14.63
CA TYR A 68 13.17 -2.38 -14.87
C TYR A 68 13.30 -1.30 -15.95
N PRO A 69 14.12 -0.28 -15.70
CA PRO A 69 14.57 0.16 -14.37
C PRO A 69 13.43 0.84 -13.60
N ILE A 70 13.52 0.89 -12.27
CA ILE A 70 12.63 1.78 -11.49
C ILE A 70 12.95 3.22 -11.89
N ARG A 71 11.90 3.99 -12.18
CA ARG A 71 12.02 5.39 -12.60
C ARG A 71 11.26 6.30 -11.64
N MET A 72 11.67 7.53 -11.56
CA MET A 72 11.10 8.54 -10.69
C MET A 72 10.83 9.84 -11.45
N ALA A 73 9.73 10.50 -11.12
CA ALA A 73 9.43 11.88 -11.48
C ALA A 73 9.30 12.72 -10.21
N VAL A 74 9.59 13.99 -10.29
CA VAL A 74 9.62 14.94 -9.16
C VAL A 74 8.76 16.15 -9.47
N SER A 75 8.03 16.62 -8.47
CA SER A 75 7.37 17.92 -8.45
C SER A 75 7.90 18.73 -7.25
N ASN A 76 8.26 20.00 -7.51
CA ASN A 76 8.69 20.97 -6.50
C ASN A 76 7.63 22.04 -6.20
N ASP A 77 6.43 21.88 -6.73
CA ASP A 77 5.36 22.88 -6.71
C ASP A 77 3.98 22.25 -6.42
N GLU A 78 3.94 21.31 -5.48
CA GLU A 78 2.71 20.64 -5.02
C GLU A 78 1.97 19.89 -6.14
N GLY A 79 2.72 19.30 -7.07
CA GLY A 79 2.17 18.50 -8.16
C GLY A 79 1.54 19.33 -9.31
N LYS A 80 1.86 20.62 -9.42
CA LYS A 80 1.42 21.46 -10.56
C LYS A 80 2.23 21.14 -11.81
N ASN A 81 3.55 21.01 -11.65
CA ASN A 81 4.48 20.64 -12.71
C ASN A 81 5.33 19.42 -12.29
N TRP A 82 5.71 18.61 -13.26
CA TRP A 82 6.44 17.38 -13.04
C TRP A 82 7.61 17.24 -14.00
N THR A 83 8.68 16.64 -13.52
CA THR A 83 9.75 16.15 -14.40
C THR A 83 9.31 14.91 -15.19
N GLY A 84 9.99 14.60 -16.27
CA GLY A 84 9.89 13.29 -16.89
C GLY A 84 10.41 12.19 -15.97
N LEU A 85 9.99 10.95 -16.21
CA LEU A 85 10.48 9.75 -15.52
C LEU A 85 11.95 9.51 -15.86
N LYS A 86 12.80 9.42 -14.83
CA LYS A 86 14.25 9.11 -14.96
C LYS A 86 14.58 7.87 -14.13
N PRO A 87 15.44 6.97 -14.62
CA PRO A 87 15.96 5.85 -13.82
C PRO A 87 16.60 6.35 -12.51
N ILE A 88 16.32 5.65 -11.41
CA ILE A 88 16.95 5.93 -10.11
C ILE A 88 18.17 5.07 -9.85
N GLY A 89 18.45 4.11 -10.74
CA GLY A 89 19.57 3.19 -10.69
C GLY A 89 19.38 2.06 -11.71
N GLU A 90 20.35 1.17 -11.78
CA GLU A 90 20.29 -0.01 -12.64
C GLU A 90 19.65 -1.21 -11.91
N PHE A 91 18.49 -1.00 -11.35
CA PHE A 91 17.70 -2.01 -10.67
C PHE A 91 16.21 -1.79 -10.91
N GLY A 92 15.46 -2.86 -10.77
CA GLY A 92 14.01 -2.86 -10.97
C GLY A 92 13.27 -3.57 -9.84
N GLY A 93 11.96 -3.55 -9.94
CA GLY A 93 11.07 -4.21 -8.97
C GLY A 93 9.62 -4.09 -9.36
N ILE A 94 8.80 -4.95 -8.78
CA ILE A 94 7.36 -5.00 -9.02
C ILE A 94 6.68 -4.10 -8.00
N VAL A 95 5.73 -3.25 -8.47
CA VAL A 95 5.00 -2.26 -7.65
C VAL A 95 5.99 -1.44 -6.78
N ALA A 96 6.96 -0.85 -7.41
CA ALA A 96 8.02 -0.07 -6.76
C ALA A 96 7.68 1.44 -6.78
N MET A 97 7.91 2.19 -5.70
CA MET A 97 8.22 1.66 -4.36
C MET A 97 6.90 1.34 -3.65
N GLY A 98 6.80 0.19 -3.00
CA GLY A 98 5.57 -0.21 -2.31
C GLY A 98 5.24 0.67 -1.11
N THR A 99 6.26 1.06 -0.36
CA THR A 99 6.17 1.98 0.78
C THR A 99 7.48 2.74 0.98
N MET A 100 7.41 3.85 1.69
CA MET A 100 8.56 4.67 2.04
C MET A 100 8.45 5.15 3.49
N ILE A 101 9.59 5.17 4.18
CA ILE A 101 9.70 5.47 5.60
C ILE A 101 10.76 6.57 5.76
N SER A 102 10.43 7.66 6.46
CA SER A 102 11.43 8.63 6.92
C SER A 102 12.28 8.01 8.02
N VAL A 103 13.61 8.19 7.97
CA VAL A 103 14.52 7.69 9.00
C VAL A 103 14.54 8.65 10.18
N LYS A 104 14.05 8.21 11.34
CA LYS A 104 13.94 9.04 12.54
C LYS A 104 15.30 9.56 12.98
N GLY A 105 15.37 10.86 13.27
CA GLY A 105 16.61 11.53 13.69
C GLY A 105 17.60 11.82 12.56
N LYS A 106 17.24 11.56 11.31
CA LYS A 106 18.08 11.85 10.13
C LYS A 106 17.26 12.62 9.09
N PRO A 107 17.17 13.95 9.16
CA PRO A 107 16.46 14.75 8.17
C PRO A 107 16.91 14.45 6.74
N GLY A 108 15.97 14.40 5.80
CA GLY A 108 16.24 14.08 4.41
C GLY A 108 16.60 12.61 4.11
N HIS A 109 16.59 11.74 5.11
CA HIS A 109 16.83 10.31 4.88
C HIS A 109 15.53 9.54 4.77
N TYR A 110 15.43 8.70 3.73
CA TYR A 110 14.27 7.86 3.46
C TYR A 110 14.69 6.45 3.10
N ARG A 111 13.94 5.46 3.59
CA ARG A 111 14.07 4.07 3.20
C ARG A 111 12.81 3.65 2.44
N ALA A 112 12.98 3.23 1.20
CA ALA A 112 11.89 2.72 0.38
C ALA A 112 11.99 1.20 0.26
N LEU A 113 10.84 0.51 0.33
CA LEU A 113 10.74 -0.94 0.25
C LEU A 113 9.94 -1.36 -0.98
N PHE A 114 10.40 -2.44 -1.62
CA PHE A 114 9.75 -3.03 -2.77
C PHE A 114 10.06 -4.52 -2.87
N HIS A 115 9.51 -5.19 -3.86
CA HIS A 115 9.76 -6.61 -4.08
C HIS A 115 10.05 -6.92 -5.54
N ASP A 116 10.64 -8.09 -5.77
CA ASP A 116 10.75 -8.69 -7.09
C ASP A 116 10.60 -10.22 -6.99
N ASP A 117 10.13 -10.84 -8.07
CA ASP A 117 10.00 -12.29 -8.20
C ASP A 117 11.11 -12.90 -9.07
N GLY A 118 12.22 -12.19 -9.21
CA GLY A 118 13.38 -12.55 -9.97
C GLY A 118 13.39 -12.06 -11.43
N ARG A 119 12.32 -11.36 -11.88
CA ARG A 119 12.23 -10.92 -13.29
C ARG A 119 12.83 -9.56 -13.58
N PHE A 120 12.80 -8.64 -12.64
CA PHE A 120 13.03 -7.23 -12.91
C PHE A 120 14.18 -6.61 -12.10
N ILE A 121 14.71 -7.30 -11.09
CA ILE A 121 15.78 -6.72 -10.25
C ILE A 121 17.00 -6.27 -11.08
N SER A 122 17.28 -6.93 -12.20
CA SER A 122 18.25 -6.45 -13.20
C SER A 122 17.71 -6.65 -14.62
N ASN A 123 18.33 -5.99 -15.60
CA ASN A 123 17.95 -6.12 -17.01
C ASN A 123 18.11 -7.56 -17.57
N LYS A 124 18.90 -8.39 -16.90
CA LYS A 124 19.17 -9.79 -17.29
C LYS A 124 18.45 -10.81 -16.41
N SER A 125 17.62 -10.33 -15.47
CA SER A 125 16.91 -11.22 -14.55
C SER A 125 15.89 -12.08 -15.28
N LYS A 126 15.75 -13.30 -14.78
CA LYS A 126 14.76 -14.27 -15.24
C LYS A 126 14.10 -14.90 -14.02
N ARG A 127 12.79 -15.22 -14.12
CA ARG A 127 12.12 -15.97 -13.07
C ARG A 127 12.83 -17.30 -12.84
N THR A 128 13.17 -17.57 -11.59
CA THR A 128 13.77 -18.85 -11.19
C THR A 128 12.72 -19.96 -11.09
N SER A 129 13.16 -21.21 -11.13
CA SER A 129 12.32 -22.37 -10.85
C SER A 129 12.96 -23.17 -9.70
N PRO A 130 12.34 -23.24 -8.51
CA PRO A 130 11.06 -22.59 -8.10
C PRO A 130 11.17 -21.07 -8.06
N THR A 131 10.04 -20.38 -8.24
CA THR A 131 9.96 -18.92 -8.19
C THR A 131 10.39 -18.42 -6.80
N ARG A 132 11.30 -17.44 -6.79
CA ARG A 132 11.80 -16.79 -5.57
C ARG A 132 11.28 -15.37 -5.48
N PHE A 133 10.62 -15.05 -4.36
CA PHE A 133 10.23 -13.69 -4.01
C PHE A 133 11.25 -13.08 -3.06
N THR A 134 11.66 -11.86 -3.35
CA THR A 134 12.64 -11.11 -2.54
C THR A 134 12.10 -9.73 -2.23
N LEU A 135 12.12 -9.38 -0.94
CA LEU A 135 11.91 -8.02 -0.47
C LEU A 135 13.24 -7.27 -0.45
N TYR A 136 13.20 -6.06 -0.95
CA TYR A 136 14.33 -5.16 -0.99
C TYR A 136 14.05 -3.86 -0.26
N SER A 137 15.11 -3.23 0.25
CA SER A 137 15.10 -1.84 0.65
C SER A 137 16.16 -1.05 -0.10
N SER A 138 15.89 0.22 -0.36
CA SER A 138 16.86 1.18 -0.88
C SER A 138 16.83 2.43 0.01
N LEU A 139 17.99 3.02 0.27
CA LEU A 139 18.18 4.20 1.13
C LEU A 139 18.46 5.43 0.29
N SER A 140 17.77 6.52 0.57
CA SER A 140 18.11 7.87 0.14
C SER A 140 18.61 8.68 1.33
N VAL A 141 19.58 9.56 1.10
CA VAL A 141 20.17 10.46 2.14
C VAL A 141 20.09 11.94 1.74
N ASP A 142 19.39 12.24 0.67
CA ASP A 142 19.35 13.56 0.01
C ASP A 142 17.91 14.03 -0.31
N GLY A 143 16.95 13.70 0.55
CA GLY A 143 15.55 14.09 0.36
C GLY A 143 14.83 13.28 -0.71
N GLY A 144 15.24 12.03 -0.94
CA GLY A 144 14.59 11.15 -1.92
C GLY A 144 15.05 11.38 -3.37
N MET A 145 16.09 12.18 -3.61
CA MET A 145 16.52 12.53 -4.96
C MET A 145 17.40 11.47 -5.60
N THR A 146 18.24 10.81 -4.81
CA THR A 146 19.03 9.65 -5.24
C THR A 146 18.81 8.45 -4.32
N TRP A 147 19.03 7.26 -4.85
CA TRP A 147 18.72 6.00 -4.18
C TRP A 147 19.91 5.04 -4.25
N GLY A 148 20.27 4.47 -3.12
CA GLY A 148 21.33 3.46 -3.02
C GLY A 148 20.96 2.14 -3.68
N LYS A 149 21.95 1.25 -3.84
CA LYS A 149 21.70 -0.12 -4.32
C LYS A 149 20.71 -0.83 -3.39
N PRO A 150 19.80 -1.62 -3.94
CA PRO A 150 18.87 -2.41 -3.14
C PRO A 150 19.58 -3.42 -2.23
N GLU A 151 19.17 -3.45 -0.98
CA GLU A 151 19.58 -4.44 0.02
C GLU A 151 18.45 -5.45 0.21
N THR A 152 18.79 -6.74 0.28
CA THR A 152 17.80 -7.80 0.54
C THR A 152 17.38 -7.77 2.00
N ILE A 153 16.06 -7.70 2.23
CA ILE A 153 15.43 -7.83 3.56
C ILE A 153 15.07 -9.28 3.83
N TYR A 154 14.41 -9.93 2.89
CA TYR A 154 13.92 -11.30 2.99
C TYR A 154 13.85 -11.94 1.61
N SER A 155 14.14 -13.24 1.51
CA SER A 155 14.07 -13.96 0.23
C SER A 155 13.65 -15.41 0.44
N SER A 156 12.62 -15.86 -0.28
CA SER A 156 12.09 -17.22 -0.12
C SER A 156 11.50 -17.76 -1.41
N THR A 157 11.58 -19.10 -1.56
CA THR A 157 10.85 -19.87 -2.57
C THR A 157 9.59 -20.53 -2.01
N ARG A 158 9.37 -20.46 -0.69
CA ARG A 158 8.23 -21.07 0.00
C ARG A 158 7.16 -20.02 0.33
N ILE A 159 7.54 -18.92 0.95
CA ILE A 159 6.67 -17.81 1.34
C ILE A 159 6.94 -16.65 0.40
N HIS A 160 5.94 -16.29 -0.39
CA HIS A 160 6.07 -15.31 -1.47
C HIS A 160 5.63 -13.93 -1.00
N LEU A 161 6.44 -13.26 -0.18
CA LEU A 161 6.13 -11.94 0.38
C LEU A 161 6.33 -10.83 -0.64
N CYS A 162 5.35 -9.93 -0.72
CA CYS A 162 5.33 -8.83 -1.67
C CYS A 162 4.47 -7.64 -1.18
N GLU A 163 4.45 -6.56 -1.96
CA GLU A 163 3.61 -5.37 -1.77
C GLU A 163 3.70 -4.79 -0.35
N PRO A 164 4.89 -4.36 0.12
CA PRO A 164 5.09 -3.88 1.47
C PRO A 164 4.28 -2.60 1.77
N GLY A 165 3.63 -2.56 2.94
CA GLY A 165 2.96 -1.39 3.51
C GLY A 165 3.46 -1.13 4.93
N SER A 166 4.11 0.01 5.17
CA SER A 166 4.75 0.31 6.46
C SER A 166 3.86 1.11 7.40
N ILE A 167 4.03 0.84 8.69
CA ILE A 167 3.38 1.55 9.79
C ILE A 167 4.42 1.76 10.89
N ARG A 168 4.58 2.99 11.35
CA ARG A 168 5.41 3.27 12.54
C ARG A 168 4.57 3.14 13.80
N SER A 169 5.13 2.54 14.86
CA SER A 169 4.47 2.44 16.17
C SER A 169 4.14 3.83 16.76
N PRO A 170 3.10 3.96 17.62
CA PRO A 170 2.72 5.24 18.20
C PRO A 170 3.83 5.94 19.00
N ASP A 171 4.73 5.17 19.64
CA ASP A 171 5.89 5.70 20.36
C ASP A 171 7.08 6.02 19.43
N GLY A 172 6.95 5.70 18.16
CA GLY A 172 7.94 5.94 17.11
C GLY A 172 9.19 5.06 17.18
N LYS A 173 9.20 3.97 17.96
CA LYS A 173 10.39 3.13 18.17
C LYS A 173 10.45 1.92 17.26
N GLN A 174 9.32 1.48 16.74
CA GLN A 174 9.21 0.28 15.91
C GLN A 174 8.55 0.60 14.58
N ILE A 175 8.94 -0.08 13.53
CA ILE A 175 8.29 -0.08 12.22
C ILE A 175 7.77 -1.47 11.96
N ALA A 176 6.46 -1.59 11.67
CA ALA A 176 5.84 -2.79 11.12
C ALA A 176 5.72 -2.64 9.61
N VAL A 177 5.99 -3.72 8.86
CA VAL A 177 5.71 -3.79 7.42
C VAL A 177 4.77 -4.95 7.16
N LEU A 178 3.56 -4.63 6.72
CA LEU A 178 2.55 -5.59 6.32
C LEU A 178 2.83 -6.06 4.89
N LEU A 179 2.70 -7.35 4.65
CA LEU A 179 3.14 -8.01 3.42
C LEU A 179 2.07 -8.97 2.93
N ARG A 180 1.70 -8.83 1.67
CA ARG A 180 0.90 -9.83 0.96
C ARG A 180 1.68 -11.14 0.85
N GLU A 181 1.03 -12.28 1.08
CA GLU A 181 1.51 -13.60 0.68
C GLU A 181 0.94 -13.96 -0.71
N ASN A 182 1.79 -13.93 -1.74
CA ASN A 182 1.37 -14.01 -3.14
C ASN A 182 0.92 -15.41 -3.59
N SER A 183 1.41 -16.47 -2.94
CA SER A 183 1.03 -17.84 -3.28
C SER A 183 -0.38 -18.22 -2.80
N ARG A 184 -0.96 -17.42 -1.91
CA ARG A 184 -2.30 -17.62 -1.33
C ARG A 184 -2.44 -18.92 -0.54
N ARG A 185 -1.36 -19.41 0.03
CA ARG A 185 -1.36 -20.61 0.87
C ARG A 185 -1.46 -20.29 2.35
N GLU A 186 -1.06 -19.09 2.72
CA GLU A 186 -0.96 -18.62 4.10
C GLU A 186 -1.56 -17.21 4.20
N ASN A 187 -1.79 -16.71 5.42
CA ASN A 187 -2.23 -15.35 5.65
C ASN A 187 -1.18 -14.32 5.15
N SER A 188 -1.54 -13.05 5.17
CA SER A 188 -0.56 -11.98 5.06
C SER A 188 0.44 -12.02 6.21
N TYR A 189 1.59 -11.42 6.03
CA TYR A 189 2.70 -11.44 6.98
C TYR A 189 3.04 -10.06 7.49
N VAL A 190 3.78 -10.00 8.58
CA VAL A 190 4.40 -8.79 9.12
C VAL A 190 5.85 -9.06 9.48
N ILE A 191 6.71 -8.08 9.23
CA ILE A 191 8.07 -7.97 9.77
C ILE A 191 8.20 -6.69 10.56
N PHE A 192 9.09 -6.66 11.54
CA PHE A 192 9.33 -5.51 12.40
C PHE A 192 10.79 -5.06 12.37
N SER A 193 11.00 -3.76 12.55
CA SER A 193 12.32 -3.17 12.76
C SER A 193 12.28 -2.19 13.93
N GLU A 194 13.28 -2.24 14.80
CA GLU A 194 13.48 -1.33 15.93
C GLU A 194 14.68 -0.38 15.71
N ASN A 195 15.29 -0.43 14.54
CA ASN A 195 16.49 0.32 14.19
C ASN A 195 16.39 0.99 12.81
N GLU A 196 15.21 1.57 12.53
CA GLU A 196 14.96 2.35 11.30
C GLU A 196 15.17 1.53 10.01
N GLY A 197 14.88 0.24 10.05
CA GLY A 197 14.99 -0.65 8.91
C GLY A 197 16.40 -1.16 8.61
N ALA A 198 17.37 -0.94 9.52
CA ALA A 198 18.71 -1.52 9.37
C ALA A 198 18.71 -3.04 9.55
N SER A 199 17.80 -3.58 10.34
CA SER A 199 17.51 -5.01 10.43
C SER A 199 16.02 -5.25 10.66
N TRP A 200 15.58 -6.48 10.37
CA TRP A 200 14.19 -6.90 10.41
C TRP A 200 14.04 -8.25 11.11
N THR A 201 12.91 -8.45 11.76
CA THR A 201 12.55 -9.76 12.32
C THR A 201 12.28 -10.77 11.22
N GLU A 202 12.27 -12.06 11.57
CA GLU A 202 11.66 -13.07 10.71
C GLU A 202 10.18 -12.77 10.46
N PRO A 203 9.66 -13.08 9.27
CA PRO A 203 8.26 -12.89 8.95
C PRO A 203 7.33 -13.73 9.83
N ARG A 204 6.27 -13.10 10.33
CA ARG A 204 5.22 -13.74 11.12
C ARG A 204 3.86 -13.52 10.44
N GLU A 205 3.01 -14.56 10.43
CA GLU A 205 1.65 -14.44 9.92
C GLU A 205 0.82 -13.41 10.69
N LEU A 206 0.02 -12.66 9.97
CA LEU A 206 -1.02 -11.77 10.50
C LEU A 206 -2.31 -12.54 10.78
N SER A 207 -3.19 -11.93 11.57
CA SER A 207 -4.56 -12.40 11.68
C SER A 207 -5.25 -12.46 10.31
N ILE A 208 -6.14 -13.44 10.13
CA ILE A 208 -6.96 -13.56 8.92
C ILE A 208 -7.76 -12.29 8.61
N THR A 209 -8.12 -11.53 9.63
CA THR A 209 -8.86 -10.27 9.49
C THR A 209 -8.08 -9.16 8.78
N LEU A 210 -6.75 -9.29 8.76
CA LEU A 210 -5.83 -8.36 8.09
C LEU A 210 -5.11 -9.05 6.91
N THR A 211 -5.67 -10.14 6.42
CA THR A 211 -5.13 -10.86 5.27
C THR A 211 -5.66 -10.28 3.97
N GLY A 212 -4.74 -9.86 3.11
CA GLY A 212 -5.08 -9.24 1.84
C GLY A 212 -3.90 -8.64 1.09
N ASP A 213 -4.18 -7.68 0.23
CA ASP A 213 -3.22 -7.08 -0.70
C ASP A 213 -3.14 -5.57 -0.51
N ARG A 214 -1.93 -5.02 -0.65
CA ARG A 214 -1.68 -3.57 -0.68
C ARG A 214 -2.23 -2.83 0.54
N HIS A 215 -1.80 -3.22 1.71
CA HIS A 215 -2.15 -2.56 2.95
C HIS A 215 -1.66 -1.10 2.97
N THR A 216 -2.58 -0.17 3.13
CA THR A 216 -2.28 1.25 3.29
C THR A 216 -2.92 1.76 4.56
N ALA A 217 -2.13 2.29 5.47
CA ALA A 217 -2.54 2.62 6.84
C ALA A 217 -2.40 4.10 7.16
N LYS A 218 -3.34 4.61 7.97
CA LYS A 218 -3.24 5.89 8.68
C LYS A 218 -3.75 5.74 10.11
N TYR A 219 -3.14 6.47 11.03
CA TYR A 219 -3.68 6.60 12.38
C TYR A 219 -4.90 7.51 12.37
N LEU A 220 -5.92 7.10 13.10
CA LEU A 220 -7.09 7.92 13.42
C LEU A 220 -6.76 8.88 14.59
N PRO A 221 -7.54 9.95 14.79
CA PRO A 221 -7.32 10.88 15.89
C PRO A 221 -7.36 10.24 17.29
N ASP A 222 -8.05 9.11 17.43
CA ASP A 222 -8.15 8.33 18.67
C ASP A 222 -7.04 7.30 18.87
N GLY A 223 -6.03 7.30 17.98
CA GLY A 223 -4.86 6.41 18.05
C GLY A 223 -5.09 5.01 17.47
N ARG A 224 -6.28 4.71 16.99
CA ARG A 224 -6.52 3.49 16.20
C ARG A 224 -5.92 3.62 14.80
N LEU A 225 -5.72 2.50 14.14
CA LEU A 225 -5.33 2.39 12.74
C LEU A 225 -6.58 2.15 11.88
N PHE A 226 -6.65 2.84 10.76
CA PHE A 226 -7.47 2.51 9.61
C PHE A 226 -6.53 1.93 8.55
N ILE A 227 -6.67 0.65 8.21
CA ILE A 227 -5.83 -0.03 7.22
C ILE A 227 -6.73 -0.46 6.07
N SER A 228 -6.59 0.20 4.93
CA SER A 228 -7.32 -0.13 3.70
C SER A 228 -6.55 -1.17 2.89
N PHE A 229 -7.26 -2.15 2.32
CA PHE A 229 -6.66 -3.24 1.54
C PHE A 229 -7.70 -3.95 0.67
N ARG A 230 -7.24 -4.73 -0.31
CA ARG A 230 -8.09 -5.73 -0.97
C ARG A 230 -8.22 -6.92 -0.05
N CYS A 231 -9.43 -7.23 0.40
CA CYS A 231 -9.67 -8.38 1.26
C CYS A 231 -9.44 -9.68 0.48
N ARG A 232 -8.54 -10.52 0.96
CA ARG A 232 -8.17 -11.79 0.33
C ARG A 232 -7.92 -12.85 1.39
N THR A 233 -9.00 -13.46 1.87
CA THR A 233 -8.96 -14.53 2.86
C THR A 233 -8.90 -15.93 2.20
N ALA A 234 -8.32 -16.00 1.04
CA ALA A 234 -8.37 -17.09 0.06
C ALA A 234 -7.84 -18.45 0.52
N ILE A 235 -7.33 -18.58 1.73
CA ILE A 235 -7.02 -19.89 2.32
C ILE A 235 -8.25 -20.78 2.27
N GLY A 236 -9.44 -20.25 2.59
CA GLY A 236 -10.69 -20.97 2.51
C GLY A 236 -11.07 -21.43 1.10
N SER A 237 -10.93 -20.58 0.07
CA SER A 237 -11.36 -20.89 -1.29
C SER A 237 -10.47 -21.94 -1.98
N LYS A 238 -9.16 -21.96 -1.70
CA LYS A 238 -8.24 -22.96 -2.25
C LYS A 238 -8.31 -24.32 -1.53
N LEU A 239 -8.69 -24.32 -0.26
CA LEU A 239 -8.87 -25.53 0.52
C LEU A 239 -10.28 -26.12 0.38
N GLY A 240 -11.14 -25.55 -0.45
CA GLY A 240 -12.53 -26.00 -0.64
C GLY A 240 -13.41 -25.69 0.59
N VAL A 241 -12.96 -24.86 1.51
CA VAL A 241 -13.74 -24.41 2.66
C VAL A 241 -14.56 -23.17 2.21
N SER A 242 -15.84 -23.37 2.00
CA SER A 242 -16.76 -22.33 1.51
C SER A 242 -17.05 -21.19 2.51
N ASN A 243 -16.48 -21.24 3.71
CA ASN A 243 -16.78 -20.31 4.80
C ASN A 243 -15.55 -19.51 5.20
N SER A 244 -15.15 -18.53 4.35
CA SER A 244 -14.31 -17.45 4.86
C SER A 244 -15.05 -16.77 6.02
N PRO A 245 -14.41 -16.61 7.22
CA PRO A 245 -15.03 -15.89 8.33
C PRO A 245 -15.28 -14.39 8.00
N ILE A 246 -14.71 -13.93 6.90
CA ILE A 246 -14.87 -12.57 6.39
C ILE A 246 -15.58 -12.64 5.04
N PRO A 247 -16.82 -12.13 4.93
CA PRO A 247 -17.64 -12.27 3.73
C PRO A 247 -17.28 -11.27 2.61
N TYR A 248 -16.05 -10.75 2.57
CA TYR A 248 -15.60 -9.67 1.68
C TYR A 248 -14.48 -10.10 0.73
N GLU A 249 -14.42 -11.37 0.40
CA GLU A 249 -13.38 -11.90 -0.49
C GLU A 249 -13.42 -11.23 -1.86
N GLY A 250 -12.32 -10.57 -2.22
CA GLY A 250 -12.19 -9.82 -3.46
C GLY A 250 -12.64 -8.37 -3.40
N ASP A 251 -13.19 -7.92 -2.26
CA ASP A 251 -13.71 -6.57 -2.08
C ASP A 251 -12.68 -5.58 -1.55
N TRP A 252 -13.03 -4.32 -1.66
CA TRP A 252 -12.32 -3.25 -0.98
C TRP A 252 -12.77 -3.14 0.48
N ALA A 253 -11.85 -3.39 1.38
CA ALA A 253 -12.11 -3.42 2.82
C ALA A 253 -11.18 -2.49 3.60
N ALA A 254 -11.54 -2.24 4.85
CA ALA A 254 -10.66 -1.64 5.85
C ALA A 254 -10.74 -2.40 7.17
N TRP A 255 -9.57 -2.60 7.78
CA TRP A 255 -9.39 -3.11 9.12
C TRP A 255 -9.23 -1.94 10.10
N ILE A 256 -9.89 -2.05 11.26
CA ILE A 256 -9.79 -1.07 12.35
C ILE A 256 -9.28 -1.77 13.61
N GLY A 257 -8.25 -1.20 14.22
CA GLY A 257 -7.65 -1.74 15.43
C GLY A 257 -6.49 -0.89 15.93
N LYS A 258 -5.76 -1.38 16.92
CA LYS A 258 -4.58 -0.72 17.47
C LYS A 258 -3.29 -1.34 16.90
N TYR A 259 -2.20 -0.60 16.90
CA TYR A 259 -0.88 -1.14 16.53
C TYR A 259 -0.53 -2.40 17.33
N GLN A 260 -0.90 -2.44 18.62
CA GLN A 260 -0.65 -3.58 19.48
C GLN A 260 -1.36 -4.86 19.00
N ASN A 261 -2.51 -4.74 18.33
CA ASN A 261 -3.16 -5.92 17.74
C ASN A 261 -2.30 -6.54 16.63
N ILE A 262 -1.61 -5.72 15.82
CA ILE A 262 -0.66 -6.22 14.83
C ILE A 262 0.53 -6.91 15.52
N VAL A 263 1.08 -6.30 16.58
CA VAL A 263 2.20 -6.87 17.36
C VAL A 263 1.81 -8.20 17.98
N ASN A 264 0.61 -8.35 18.52
CA ASN A 264 0.14 -9.57 19.14
C ASN A 264 -0.34 -10.64 18.14
N GLY A 265 -0.71 -10.24 16.92
CA GLY A 265 -1.41 -11.09 15.96
C GLY A 265 -2.92 -11.18 16.19
N ASP A 266 -3.48 -10.22 16.93
CA ASP A 266 -4.90 -10.16 17.26
C ASP A 266 -5.75 -9.73 16.04
N PRO A 267 -7.06 -10.07 16.00
CA PRO A 267 -7.95 -9.74 14.90
C PRO A 267 -8.26 -8.24 14.74
N GLY A 268 -7.89 -7.39 15.72
CA GLY A 268 -8.33 -6.00 15.78
C GLY A 268 -9.76 -5.86 16.29
N GLN A 269 -10.38 -4.71 16.05
CA GLN A 269 -11.74 -4.44 16.51
C GLN A 269 -12.80 -4.97 15.54
N TYR A 270 -12.63 -4.66 14.26
CA TYR A 270 -13.53 -5.11 13.18
C TYR A 270 -12.94 -4.82 11.80
N VAL A 271 -13.55 -5.45 10.79
CA VAL A 271 -13.32 -5.18 9.37
C VAL A 271 -14.61 -4.65 8.77
N ILE A 272 -14.51 -3.63 7.94
CA ILE A 272 -15.63 -3.12 7.16
C ILE A 272 -15.39 -3.34 5.67
N ARG A 273 -16.47 -3.58 4.90
CA ARG A 273 -16.44 -3.46 3.46
C ARG A 273 -16.66 -2.00 3.07
N ILE A 274 -15.71 -1.41 2.34
CA ILE A 274 -15.85 -0.04 1.82
C ILE A 274 -16.66 -0.07 0.53
N ALA A 275 -16.35 -1.00 -0.38
CA ALA A 275 -17.12 -1.21 -1.59
C ALA A 275 -17.03 -2.65 -2.08
N ASP A 276 -18.14 -3.11 -2.65
CA ASP A 276 -18.33 -4.44 -3.22
C ASP A 276 -17.83 -4.46 -4.68
N ASN A 277 -16.83 -5.29 -4.95
CA ASN A 277 -16.25 -5.44 -6.28
C ASN A 277 -16.96 -6.53 -7.08
N LYS A 278 -17.55 -6.17 -8.21
CA LYS A 278 -18.40 -7.06 -9.02
C LYS A 278 -17.63 -8.00 -9.93
N LYS A 279 -16.29 -7.93 -9.97
CA LYS A 279 -15.48 -8.76 -10.87
C LYS A 279 -14.31 -9.41 -10.17
N GLY A 280 -14.55 -10.53 -9.52
CA GLY A 280 -13.50 -11.37 -8.92
C GLY A 280 -12.57 -10.58 -7.99
N TRP A 281 -11.29 -10.50 -8.34
CA TRP A 281 -10.26 -9.86 -7.50
C TRP A 281 -9.61 -8.66 -8.18
N ASP A 282 -10.19 -8.15 -9.26
CA ASP A 282 -9.65 -7.04 -10.01
C ASP A 282 -10.04 -5.71 -9.37
N THR A 283 -9.44 -5.42 -8.24
CA THR A 283 -9.63 -4.18 -7.49
C THR A 283 -8.42 -3.88 -6.59
N THR A 284 -8.43 -2.75 -6.02
CA THR A 284 -7.80 -2.25 -4.81
C THR A 284 -6.27 -2.19 -4.81
N TYR A 285 -5.80 -0.99 -5.12
CA TYR A 285 -4.51 -0.44 -4.72
C TYR A 285 -4.80 0.87 -4.00
N PRO A 286 -5.18 0.82 -2.71
CA PRO A 286 -5.81 1.94 -2.05
C PRO A 286 -4.80 3.01 -1.66
N ALA A 287 -5.23 4.27 -1.77
CA ALA A 287 -4.63 5.39 -1.06
C ALA A 287 -5.52 5.77 0.13
N VAL A 288 -4.89 6.22 1.20
CA VAL A 288 -5.58 6.68 2.41
C VAL A 288 -4.93 7.97 2.90
N GLU A 289 -5.73 9.01 3.10
CA GLU A 289 -5.32 10.24 3.78
C GLU A 289 -6.25 10.57 4.94
N LEU A 290 -5.69 11.06 6.03
CA LEU A 290 -6.44 11.64 7.14
C LEU A 290 -6.41 13.15 6.97
N LEU A 291 -7.58 13.74 6.75
CA LEU A 291 -7.72 15.18 6.61
C LEU A 291 -7.74 15.86 7.99
N GLU A 292 -7.46 17.17 8.03
CA GLU A 292 -7.40 17.96 9.27
C GLU A 292 -8.67 17.89 10.11
N ASP A 293 -9.84 17.77 9.45
CA ASP A 293 -11.14 17.62 10.11
C ASP A 293 -11.42 16.20 10.63
N GLY A 294 -10.45 15.31 10.58
CA GLY A 294 -10.55 13.91 10.96
C GLY A 294 -11.31 13.03 9.95
N THR A 295 -11.59 13.55 8.74
CA THR A 295 -12.14 12.74 7.66
C THR A 295 -11.08 11.82 7.08
N ILE A 296 -11.39 10.55 6.95
CA ILE A 296 -10.62 9.58 6.20
C ILE A 296 -11.03 9.73 4.73
N LEU A 297 -10.08 10.12 3.88
CA LEU A 297 -10.23 10.10 2.43
C LEU A 297 -9.50 8.87 1.90
N THR A 298 -10.22 7.97 1.27
CA THR A 298 -9.62 6.77 0.67
C THR A 298 -10.10 6.58 -0.76
N THR A 299 -9.20 6.15 -1.64
CA THR A 299 -9.47 5.99 -3.07
C THR A 299 -8.90 4.69 -3.58
N THR A 300 -9.60 4.06 -4.51
CA THR A 300 -9.05 2.94 -5.27
C THR A 300 -9.88 2.68 -6.53
N TYR A 301 -9.33 1.83 -7.42
CA TYR A 301 -10.07 1.32 -8.58
C TYR A 301 -10.77 -0.01 -8.25
N GLY A 302 -11.79 -0.32 -9.03
CA GLY A 302 -12.50 -1.60 -9.00
C GLY A 302 -13.64 -1.62 -10.00
N HIS A 303 -14.28 -2.77 -10.13
CA HIS A 303 -15.51 -2.95 -10.91
C HIS A 303 -16.72 -2.77 -9.98
N TRP A 304 -17.17 -1.53 -9.85
CA TRP A 304 -18.20 -1.16 -8.86
C TRP A 304 -19.62 -1.42 -9.37
N GLN A 305 -19.78 -1.63 -10.66
CA GLN A 305 -21.05 -1.98 -11.32
C GLN A 305 -20.83 -3.15 -12.28
N GLU A 306 -21.84 -4.03 -12.37
CA GLU A 306 -21.76 -5.19 -13.25
C GLU A 306 -21.66 -4.78 -14.71
N GLY A 307 -20.77 -5.43 -15.45
CA GLY A 307 -20.56 -5.19 -16.89
C GLY A 307 -19.75 -3.92 -17.23
N GLU A 308 -19.46 -3.06 -16.27
CA GLU A 308 -18.68 -1.86 -16.51
C GLU A 308 -17.16 -2.10 -16.44
N GLN A 309 -16.41 -1.24 -17.14
CA GLN A 309 -14.96 -1.18 -17.01
C GLN A 309 -14.57 -0.67 -15.60
N PRO A 310 -13.40 -1.06 -15.06
CA PRO A 310 -12.98 -0.59 -13.75
C PRO A 310 -12.75 0.92 -13.75
N TYR A 311 -13.17 1.57 -12.68
CA TYR A 311 -12.94 2.99 -12.46
C TYR A 311 -12.60 3.30 -11.01
N ILE A 312 -12.02 4.48 -10.77
CA ILE A 312 -11.61 4.92 -9.45
C ILE A 312 -12.78 5.61 -8.77
N ILE A 313 -13.05 5.21 -7.54
CA ILE A 313 -13.95 5.93 -6.63
C ILE A 313 -13.15 6.52 -5.47
N SER A 314 -13.71 7.59 -4.91
CA SER A 314 -13.21 8.28 -3.72
C SER A 314 -14.27 8.20 -2.64
N VAL A 315 -13.90 7.70 -1.46
CA VAL A 315 -14.82 7.53 -0.32
C VAL A 315 -14.32 8.38 0.84
N ARG A 316 -15.25 9.04 1.51
CA ARG A 316 -15.00 9.89 2.68
C ARG A 316 -15.73 9.31 3.88
N LEU A 317 -15.01 9.06 4.96
CA LEU A 317 -15.52 8.38 6.15
C LEU A 317 -15.11 9.15 7.41
N LYS A 318 -15.96 9.15 8.42
CA LYS A 318 -15.60 9.57 9.78
C LYS A 318 -15.50 8.35 10.69
N ALA A 319 -14.54 8.34 11.60
CA ALA A 319 -14.31 7.20 12.50
C ALA A 319 -15.59 6.84 13.31
N ASN A 320 -16.31 7.83 13.81
CA ASN A 320 -17.57 7.61 14.55
C ASN A 320 -18.69 7.01 13.68
N GLU A 321 -18.76 7.37 12.40
CA GLU A 321 -19.73 6.79 11.46
C GLU A 321 -19.43 5.32 11.21
N ILE A 322 -18.13 4.96 11.04
CA ILE A 322 -17.67 3.60 10.90
C ILE A 322 -18.02 2.77 12.14
N ASP A 323 -17.77 3.32 13.34
CA ASP A 323 -18.10 2.67 14.61
C ASP A 323 -19.61 2.42 14.76
N GLN A 324 -20.43 3.38 14.37
CA GLN A 324 -21.89 3.23 14.37
C GLN A 324 -22.37 2.16 13.40
N LEU A 325 -21.79 2.08 12.20
CA LEU A 325 -22.09 1.04 11.23
C LEU A 325 -21.69 -0.35 11.76
N ALA A 326 -20.52 -0.46 12.35
CA ALA A 326 -20.04 -1.70 12.95
C ALA A 326 -20.91 -2.17 14.12
N GLN A 327 -21.50 -1.25 14.90
CA GLN A 327 -22.45 -1.58 15.97
C GLN A 327 -23.78 -2.12 15.45
N LYS A 328 -24.29 -1.57 14.35
CA LYS A 328 -25.55 -1.97 13.73
C LYS A 328 -25.47 -3.28 12.94
N SER A 329 -24.26 -3.71 12.60
CA SER A 329 -24.02 -4.91 11.78
C SER A 329 -23.22 -5.95 12.55
N PRO A 330 -23.85 -6.76 13.42
CA PRO A 330 -23.17 -7.74 14.28
C PRO A 330 -22.25 -8.72 13.50
N LYS A 331 -22.54 -8.99 12.24
CA LYS A 331 -21.72 -9.82 11.34
C LYS A 331 -20.36 -9.19 11.01
N LEU A 332 -20.17 -7.89 11.27
CA LEU A 332 -18.89 -7.18 11.11
C LEU A 332 -18.01 -7.24 12.36
N ARG A 333 -18.53 -7.71 13.48
CA ARG A 333 -17.76 -7.94 14.71
C ARG A 333 -17.16 -9.34 14.64
N ILE A 334 -15.86 -9.39 14.58
CA ILE A 334 -15.12 -10.64 14.72
C ILE A 334 -14.97 -10.87 16.20
N ASN A 335 -15.74 -11.83 16.77
CA ASN A 335 -15.56 -12.25 18.16
C ASN A 335 -14.19 -12.93 18.27
N SER A 336 -13.36 -12.45 19.19
CA SER A 336 -12.06 -13.02 19.53
C SER A 336 -12.14 -14.52 19.88
N ASP A 337 -13.29 -14.99 20.33
CA ASP A 337 -13.50 -16.36 20.82
C ASP A 337 -13.66 -17.43 19.72
N THR A 338 -13.81 -17.02 18.46
CA THR A 338 -14.00 -17.96 17.32
C THR A 338 -12.74 -18.23 16.51
N MET A 339 -11.60 -17.66 16.85
CA MET A 339 -10.37 -17.74 16.05
C MET A 339 -9.30 -18.74 16.52
N HIS A 340 -9.59 -19.57 17.49
CA HIS A 340 -8.75 -20.75 17.79
C HIS A 340 -9.16 -21.95 16.93
N LEU A 341 -9.04 -21.82 15.62
CA LEU A 341 -8.98 -22.98 14.74
C LEU A 341 -7.52 -23.46 14.73
N LYS A 342 -7.31 -24.58 15.40
CA LYS A 342 -6.07 -25.38 15.35
C LYS A 342 -5.80 -25.89 13.95
#